data_e7795c1030d38cb0b35600d72b8340c3
#
_entry.id   e7795c1030d38cb0b35600d72b8340c3
#
_cell.length_a   1.000
_cell.length_b   1.000
_cell.length_c   1.000
_cell.angle_alpha   90.00
_cell.angle_beta   90.00
_cell.angle_gamma   90.00
#
_symmetry.space_group_name_H-M   'P 1'
#
loop_
_entity.id
_entity.type
_entity.pdbx_description
1 polymer ?
#
loop_
_entity_poly.entity_id
_entity_poly.type
_entity_poly.pdbx_seq_one_letter_code
_entity_poly.pdbx_strand_id
1 'polypeptide(L)'
;VRSSLRRTTVLTCAAVLLIAPSSPALAGDDGKSAVRIDNSSPIWQKQEKIDHVVQDIRTSGASDGISGVVVDPENGKVSLYWKGTPPAAVTDRIKAAAADGIEVAVRQAPYTEAELLAEADRISRKPLFNGHRTGQRMMKVSPRPDGTGLDVGLHGLPPEVAPHQARQVVPALDSAVPLNVTFTDQVSFTSRAIDTAPYWGGSYIYRRANGNACTSAFGTTGLNGAATYLLTAAHCGEGTWGSALYRDASGNVQQNVYGSTIPAGRATDLDAQLILTSAGAGAHIYWGTYTNPPAGDPGSNSGVPVRGSTTNSTGNAFCLSGSFSGTVCPGADIRITGTGITITYDPPSNGVARVTNLVQGSDVTGTRGIGIVGNGDSGGPVVSPTSDGGVLARGVISGMATGPEFEQPCQGWVPAGRVCSRVVFFADLQLSMARVGVRLNTSTG
;
A
#
# COMPACT_ATOMS: atom_id res chain seq x y z
N VAL A 1 72.07 20.12 -42.70
CA VAL A 1 72.52 19.77 -44.05
C VAL A 1 71.69 18.60 -44.58
N ARG A 2 71.08 18.80 -45.78
CA ARG A 2 70.49 17.85 -46.73
C ARG A 2 69.13 17.23 -46.29
N SER A 3 68.04 17.65 -46.90
CA SER A 3 67.49 17.58 -48.25
C SER A 3 66.73 16.29 -48.53
N SER A 4 65.48 16.50 -48.68
CA SER A 4 64.50 16.14 -49.74
C SER A 4 64.36 14.68 -50.16
N LEU A 5 63.17 14.21 -50.21
CA LEU A 5 62.50 13.82 -51.47
C LEU A 5 61.01 13.51 -51.29
N ARG A 6 60.22 14.20 -52.01
CA ARG A 6 58.78 13.93 -52.19
C ARG A 6 58.59 12.65 -53.00
N ARG A 7 57.64 11.81 -52.59
CA ARG A 7 56.96 10.91 -53.52
C ARG A 7 55.46 11.04 -53.33
N THR A 8 54.82 11.57 -54.35
CA THR A 8 53.41 11.67 -54.56
C THR A 8 52.90 10.29 -54.96
N THR A 9 51.99 9.70 -54.17
CA THR A 9 51.25 8.51 -54.60
C THR A 9 49.78 8.89 -54.69
N VAL A 10 49.24 8.89 -55.89
CA VAL A 10 47.82 9.06 -56.17
C VAL A 10 47.12 7.77 -55.78
N LEU A 11 46.18 7.84 -54.81
CA LEU A 11 45.29 6.74 -54.51
C LEU A 11 43.87 7.14 -54.92
N THR A 12 43.36 6.41 -55.89
CA THR A 12 41.99 6.44 -56.40
C THR A 12 41.01 6.09 -55.29
N CYS A 13 40.11 7.03 -54.97
CA CYS A 13 38.96 6.75 -54.11
C CYS A 13 37.90 5.97 -54.89
N ALA A 14 37.72 4.71 -54.51
CA ALA A 14 36.49 3.98 -54.83
C ALA A 14 35.44 4.31 -53.77
N ALA A 15 34.40 5.02 -54.14
CA ALA A 15 33.24 5.30 -53.29
C ALA A 15 32.39 4.01 -53.12
N VAL A 16 32.48 3.42 -51.94
CA VAL A 16 31.56 2.37 -51.49
C VAL A 16 30.36 3.08 -50.85
N LEU A 17 29.20 3.09 -51.53
CA LEU A 17 27.93 3.48 -50.95
C LEU A 17 27.55 2.45 -49.87
N LEU A 18 27.77 2.76 -48.61
CA LEU A 18 27.17 2.06 -47.48
C LEU A 18 25.74 2.56 -47.33
N ILE A 19 24.77 1.77 -47.78
CA ILE A 19 23.37 1.91 -47.45
C ILE A 19 23.26 1.54 -45.96
N ALA A 20 23.15 2.55 -45.09
CA ALA A 20 22.81 2.35 -43.69
C ALA A 20 21.34 1.90 -43.62
N PRO A 21 21.02 0.79 -42.89
CA PRO A 21 19.63 0.48 -42.61
C PRO A 21 19.05 1.59 -41.72
N SER A 22 17.97 2.22 -42.20
CA SER A 22 17.17 3.14 -41.39
C SER A 22 16.61 2.42 -40.20
N SER A 23 17.18 2.66 -39.02
CA SER A 23 16.57 2.27 -37.74
C SER A 23 15.23 2.99 -37.61
N PRO A 24 14.13 2.29 -37.31
CA PRO A 24 12.89 2.97 -36.98
C PRO A 24 13.14 3.85 -35.76
N ALA A 25 12.77 5.12 -35.85
CA ALA A 25 12.72 6.02 -34.72
C ALA A 25 11.81 5.39 -33.64
N LEU A 26 12.42 5.03 -32.52
CA LEU A 26 11.65 4.71 -31.33
C LEU A 26 10.93 5.99 -30.92
N ALA A 27 9.61 6.01 -31.11
CA ALA A 27 8.74 6.99 -30.49
C ALA A 27 9.03 6.98 -28.98
N GLY A 28 9.32 8.14 -28.43
CA GLY A 28 9.56 8.28 -27.01
C GLY A 28 8.34 7.77 -26.23
N ASP A 29 8.54 6.71 -25.50
CA ASP A 29 7.60 6.24 -24.48
C ASP A 29 7.76 7.16 -23.27
N ASP A 30 6.72 7.91 -22.96
CA ASP A 30 6.65 8.91 -21.88
C ASP A 30 6.73 8.30 -20.49
N GLY A 31 7.52 7.28 -20.26
CA GLY A 31 7.92 6.81 -18.91
C GLY A 31 6.79 6.44 -17.94
N LYS A 32 5.56 6.25 -18.42
CA LYS A 32 4.45 5.70 -17.62
C LYS A 32 4.39 4.20 -17.81
N SER A 33 5.18 3.48 -17.03
CA SER A 33 4.99 2.03 -16.87
C SER A 33 3.61 1.80 -16.23
N ALA A 34 2.61 1.60 -17.07
CA ALA A 34 1.34 1.05 -16.62
C ALA A 34 1.61 -0.35 -16.05
N VAL A 35 1.33 -0.53 -14.77
CA VAL A 35 1.23 -1.86 -14.17
C VAL A 35 0.17 -2.60 -15.00
N ARG A 36 0.57 -3.62 -15.76
CA ARG A 36 -0.39 -4.48 -16.44
C ARG A 36 -1.13 -5.26 -15.36
N ILE A 37 -2.37 -4.85 -15.12
CA ILE A 37 -3.31 -5.66 -14.37
C ILE A 37 -3.64 -6.84 -15.28
N ASP A 38 -3.47 -8.06 -14.80
CA ASP A 38 -3.95 -9.24 -15.50
C ASP A 38 -5.49 -9.26 -15.43
N ASN A 39 -6.13 -8.80 -16.49
CA ASN A 39 -7.58 -8.82 -16.67
C ASN A 39 -8.04 -10.02 -17.52
N SER A 40 -7.24 -11.07 -17.61
CA SER A 40 -7.56 -12.28 -18.37
C SER A 40 -8.72 -13.09 -17.76
N SER A 41 -9.06 -12.86 -16.49
CA SER A 41 -10.19 -13.53 -15.85
C SER A 41 -11.53 -13.17 -16.52
N PRO A 42 -12.37 -14.14 -16.88
CA PRO A 42 -13.67 -13.91 -17.50
C PRO A 42 -14.61 -12.97 -16.70
N ILE A 43 -14.43 -12.91 -15.37
CA ILE A 43 -15.22 -12.02 -14.52
C ILE A 43 -14.96 -10.54 -14.85
N TRP A 44 -13.70 -10.15 -15.16
CA TRP A 44 -13.38 -8.77 -15.50
C TRP A 44 -14.01 -8.31 -16.81
N GLN A 45 -14.07 -9.20 -17.81
CA GLN A 45 -14.72 -8.91 -19.08
C GLN A 45 -16.24 -8.72 -18.92
N LYS A 46 -16.87 -9.53 -18.04
CA LYS A 46 -18.30 -9.37 -17.72
C LYS A 46 -18.53 -8.11 -16.89
N GLN A 47 -17.67 -7.85 -15.91
CA GLN A 47 -17.74 -6.64 -15.07
C GLN A 47 -17.63 -5.38 -15.94
N GLU A 48 -16.70 -5.32 -16.88
CA GLU A 48 -16.54 -4.18 -17.79
C GLU A 48 -17.83 -3.88 -18.58
N LYS A 49 -18.50 -4.92 -19.12
CA LYS A 49 -19.79 -4.75 -19.80
C LYS A 49 -20.86 -4.20 -18.87
N ILE A 50 -20.95 -4.73 -17.64
CA ILE A 50 -21.89 -4.25 -16.63
C ILE A 50 -21.62 -2.80 -16.26
N ASP A 51 -20.36 -2.43 -16.07
CA ASP A 51 -19.94 -1.07 -15.73
C ASP A 51 -20.35 -0.07 -16.82
N HIS A 52 -20.22 -0.44 -18.10
CA HIS A 52 -20.73 0.36 -19.21
C HIS A 52 -22.24 0.53 -19.14
N VAL A 53 -23.00 -0.54 -18.94
CA VAL A 53 -24.47 -0.47 -18.81
C VAL A 53 -24.89 0.43 -17.64
N VAL A 54 -24.27 0.27 -16.47
CA VAL A 54 -24.57 1.11 -15.30
C VAL A 54 -24.20 2.57 -15.55
N GLN A 55 -23.05 2.82 -16.18
CA GLN A 55 -22.62 4.16 -16.54
C GLN A 55 -23.58 4.82 -17.54
N ASP A 56 -24.03 4.11 -18.58
CA ASP A 56 -24.98 4.60 -19.56
C ASP A 56 -26.32 4.97 -18.94
N ILE A 57 -26.80 4.17 -17.96
CA ILE A 57 -28.03 4.49 -17.21
C ILE A 57 -27.81 5.75 -16.36
N ARG A 58 -26.68 5.85 -15.63
CA ARG A 58 -26.39 7.01 -14.77
C ARG A 58 -26.18 8.31 -15.57
N THR A 59 -25.67 8.23 -16.78
CA THR A 59 -25.40 9.40 -17.66
C THR A 59 -26.51 9.69 -18.67
N SER A 60 -27.62 8.97 -18.63
CA SER A 60 -28.76 9.14 -19.54
C SER A 60 -29.44 10.51 -19.48
N GLY A 61 -29.09 11.36 -18.51
CA GLY A 61 -29.75 12.65 -18.23
C GLY A 61 -31.09 12.50 -17.52
N ALA A 62 -31.46 11.29 -17.09
CA ALA A 62 -32.72 10.96 -16.46
C ALA A 62 -32.50 10.04 -15.22
N SER A 63 -31.39 10.21 -14.52
CA SER A 63 -30.96 9.35 -13.42
C SER A 63 -31.52 9.70 -12.04
N ASP A 64 -32.34 10.74 -11.92
CA ASP A 64 -32.84 11.27 -10.64
C ASP A 64 -33.63 10.25 -9.81
N GLY A 65 -34.19 9.23 -10.46
CA GLY A 65 -34.94 8.17 -9.80
C GLY A 65 -34.08 7.02 -9.27
N ILE A 66 -32.76 6.99 -9.54
CA ILE A 66 -31.88 5.94 -9.06
C ILE A 66 -31.84 5.95 -7.53
N SER A 67 -32.07 4.79 -6.94
CA SER A 67 -31.96 4.54 -5.50
C SER A 67 -30.72 3.77 -5.14
N GLY A 68 -30.32 2.84 -6.02
CA GLY A 68 -29.11 2.05 -5.88
C GLY A 68 -28.96 1.05 -7.03
N VAL A 69 -27.79 0.47 -7.10
CA VAL A 69 -27.44 -0.56 -8.11
C VAL A 69 -26.68 -1.68 -7.41
N VAL A 70 -27.12 -2.91 -7.63
CA VAL A 70 -26.42 -4.12 -7.19
C VAL A 70 -26.09 -4.95 -8.42
N VAL A 71 -24.84 -5.32 -8.56
CA VAL A 71 -24.35 -6.08 -9.71
C VAL A 71 -23.94 -7.49 -9.32
N ASP A 72 -24.15 -8.43 -10.23
CA ASP A 72 -23.70 -9.82 -10.15
C ASP A 72 -22.94 -10.14 -11.45
N PRO A 73 -21.63 -9.87 -11.47
CA PRO A 73 -20.83 -10.04 -12.67
C PRO A 73 -20.74 -11.50 -13.12
N GLU A 74 -20.73 -12.45 -12.20
CA GLU A 74 -20.63 -13.88 -12.53
C GLU A 74 -21.82 -14.34 -13.39
N ASN A 75 -23.02 -13.79 -13.10
CA ASN A 75 -24.26 -14.15 -13.79
C ASN A 75 -24.70 -13.11 -14.82
N GLY A 76 -23.96 -12.02 -15.02
CA GLY A 76 -24.31 -10.94 -15.96
C GLY A 76 -25.60 -10.21 -15.57
N LYS A 77 -25.85 -9.99 -14.26
CA LYS A 77 -27.08 -9.41 -13.75
C LYS A 77 -26.86 -8.08 -13.05
N VAL A 78 -27.84 -7.18 -13.20
CA VAL A 78 -27.93 -5.89 -12.52
C VAL A 78 -29.30 -5.76 -11.88
N SER A 79 -29.37 -5.49 -10.58
CA SER A 79 -30.58 -5.04 -9.90
C SER A 79 -30.52 -3.51 -9.80
N LEU A 80 -31.36 -2.83 -10.58
CA LEU A 80 -31.51 -1.38 -10.57
C LEU A 80 -32.69 -1.02 -9.64
N TYR A 81 -32.41 -0.42 -8.52
CA TYR A 81 -33.43 0.09 -7.61
C TYR A 81 -33.80 1.50 -8.01
N TRP A 82 -35.12 1.73 -8.15
CA TRP A 82 -35.65 2.96 -8.74
C TRP A 82 -36.87 3.49 -7.96
N LYS A 83 -36.86 4.78 -7.66
CA LYS A 83 -38.03 5.47 -7.09
C LYS A 83 -38.94 5.95 -8.20
N GLY A 84 -40.20 5.48 -8.18
CA GLY A 84 -41.20 5.80 -9.21
C GLY A 84 -41.03 4.97 -10.49
N THR A 85 -41.36 5.54 -11.65
CA THR A 85 -41.28 4.85 -12.96
C THR A 85 -40.06 5.32 -13.72
N PRO A 86 -39.20 4.41 -14.18
CA PRO A 86 -38.07 4.79 -15.01
C PRO A 86 -38.56 5.44 -16.32
N PRO A 87 -37.95 6.56 -16.74
CA PRO A 87 -38.28 7.22 -18.02
C PRO A 87 -37.82 6.39 -19.22
N ALA A 88 -38.34 6.75 -20.41
CA ALA A 88 -38.01 6.04 -21.66
C ALA A 88 -36.52 5.95 -21.94
N ALA A 89 -35.76 7.02 -21.67
CA ALA A 89 -34.31 7.03 -21.84
C ALA A 89 -33.60 5.92 -21.04
N VAL A 90 -34.06 5.62 -19.83
CA VAL A 90 -33.52 4.54 -18.98
C VAL A 90 -33.98 3.17 -19.46
N THR A 91 -35.28 3.03 -19.80
CA THR A 91 -35.82 1.74 -20.25
C THR A 91 -35.25 1.31 -21.61
N ASP A 92 -34.88 2.26 -22.46
CA ASP A 92 -34.20 1.95 -23.73
C ASP A 92 -32.76 1.49 -23.52
N ARG A 93 -32.04 2.04 -22.54
CA ARG A 93 -30.72 1.53 -22.13
C ARG A 93 -30.79 0.11 -21.55
N ILE A 94 -31.83 -0.16 -20.76
CA ILE A 94 -32.09 -1.51 -20.22
C ILE A 94 -32.33 -2.51 -21.33
N LYS A 95 -33.11 -2.14 -22.38
CA LYS A 95 -33.32 -3.00 -23.55
C LYS A 95 -32.02 -3.23 -24.34
N ALA A 96 -31.19 -2.19 -24.50
CA ALA A 96 -29.91 -2.32 -25.17
C ALA A 96 -28.97 -3.26 -24.40
N ALA A 97 -28.92 -3.18 -23.07
CA ALA A 97 -28.12 -4.07 -22.23
C ALA A 97 -28.45 -5.55 -22.41
N ALA A 98 -29.73 -5.87 -22.67
CA ALA A 98 -30.16 -7.25 -22.94
C ALA A 98 -29.56 -7.81 -24.24
N ALA A 99 -29.29 -6.99 -25.24
CA ALA A 99 -28.62 -7.39 -26.48
C ALA A 99 -27.14 -7.77 -26.22
N ASP A 100 -26.51 -7.18 -25.21
CA ASP A 100 -25.13 -7.47 -24.79
C ASP A 100 -25.04 -8.63 -23.78
N GLY A 101 -26.17 -9.28 -23.51
CA GLY A 101 -26.28 -10.41 -22.59
C GLY A 101 -26.30 -10.01 -21.12
N ILE A 102 -26.64 -8.76 -20.79
CA ILE A 102 -26.76 -8.27 -19.42
C ILE A 102 -28.25 -8.16 -19.04
N GLU A 103 -28.64 -8.88 -18.01
CA GLU A 103 -30.00 -8.82 -17.45
C GLU A 103 -30.13 -7.66 -16.45
N VAL A 104 -30.95 -6.65 -16.73
CA VAL A 104 -31.20 -5.55 -15.81
C VAL A 104 -32.62 -5.69 -15.24
N ALA A 105 -32.74 -6.00 -13.96
CA ALA A 105 -34.02 -6.07 -13.24
C ALA A 105 -34.27 -4.74 -12.51
N VAL A 106 -35.36 -4.05 -12.89
CA VAL A 106 -35.84 -2.84 -12.17
C VAL A 106 -36.63 -3.24 -10.96
N ARG A 107 -36.28 -2.70 -9.80
CA ARG A 107 -36.94 -2.91 -8.51
C ARG A 107 -37.39 -1.57 -7.94
N GLN A 108 -38.59 -1.53 -7.36
CA GLN A 108 -39.10 -0.32 -6.71
C GLN A 108 -38.33 -0.03 -5.42
N ALA A 109 -38.04 1.25 -5.19
CA ALA A 109 -37.44 1.76 -3.96
C ALA A 109 -38.17 3.03 -3.47
N PRO A 110 -38.25 3.25 -2.15
CA PRO A 110 -38.98 4.40 -1.58
C PRO A 110 -38.17 5.72 -1.65
N TYR A 111 -36.86 5.66 -1.69
CA TYR A 111 -35.99 6.85 -1.67
C TYR A 111 -35.00 6.81 -2.83
N THR A 112 -34.61 7.97 -3.35
CA THR A 112 -33.52 8.07 -4.32
C THR A 112 -32.17 8.04 -3.62
N GLU A 113 -31.12 7.71 -4.37
CA GLU A 113 -29.72 7.79 -3.88
C GLU A 113 -29.37 9.20 -3.38
N ALA A 114 -29.84 10.24 -4.10
CA ALA A 114 -29.64 11.63 -3.72
C ALA A 114 -30.33 11.99 -2.39
N GLU A 115 -31.57 11.55 -2.17
CA GLU A 115 -32.27 11.74 -0.90
C GLU A 115 -31.56 11.04 0.25
N LEU A 116 -31.09 9.80 0.03
CA LEU A 116 -30.36 9.03 1.03
C LEU A 116 -28.99 9.63 1.36
N LEU A 117 -28.27 10.10 0.36
CA LEU A 117 -26.97 10.77 0.57
C LEU A 117 -27.13 12.10 1.31
N ALA A 118 -28.14 12.90 0.96
CA ALA A 118 -28.43 14.15 1.66
C ALA A 118 -28.78 13.90 3.13
N GLU A 119 -29.56 12.86 3.41
CA GLU A 119 -29.90 12.48 4.78
C GLU A 119 -28.70 11.92 5.54
N ALA A 120 -27.86 11.09 4.89
CA ALA A 120 -26.62 10.59 5.48
C ALA A 120 -25.68 11.73 5.88
N ASP A 121 -25.52 12.73 5.00
CA ASP A 121 -24.74 13.93 5.32
C ASP A 121 -25.33 14.70 6.50
N ARG A 122 -26.67 14.90 6.51
CA ARG A 122 -27.36 15.61 7.59
C ARG A 122 -27.18 14.95 8.95
N ILE A 123 -27.35 13.62 9.05
CA ILE A 123 -27.22 12.91 10.33
C ILE A 123 -25.77 12.77 10.78
N SER A 124 -24.82 12.65 9.83
CA SER A 124 -23.38 12.53 10.16
C SER A 124 -22.78 13.78 10.81
N ARG A 125 -23.37 14.95 10.55
CA ARG A 125 -22.96 16.23 11.14
C ARG A 125 -23.53 16.48 12.53
N LYS A 126 -24.53 15.71 12.95
CA LYS A 126 -25.15 15.88 14.28
C LYS A 126 -24.25 15.25 15.35
N PRO A 127 -23.98 15.94 16.47
CA PRO A 127 -23.38 15.28 17.62
C PRO A 127 -24.32 14.18 18.09
N LEU A 128 -23.81 12.96 18.26
CA LEU A 128 -24.62 11.79 18.61
C LEU A 128 -25.36 11.92 19.93
N PHE A 129 -24.96 12.85 20.83
CA PHE A 129 -25.57 12.99 22.15
C PHE A 129 -25.48 14.40 22.71
N ASN A 130 -26.61 14.92 23.10
CA ASN A 130 -26.71 15.97 24.10
C ASN A 130 -26.51 15.32 25.49
N GLY A 131 -25.27 15.12 25.90
CA GLY A 131 -24.91 15.15 27.34
C GLY A 131 -24.80 13.88 28.14
N HIS A 132 -24.96 12.63 27.67
CA HIS A 132 -25.05 11.53 28.62
C HIS A 132 -24.22 10.25 28.40
N ARG A 133 -23.43 10.09 27.35
CA ARG A 133 -22.46 8.97 27.28
C ARG A 133 -21.21 9.38 26.49
N THR A 134 -20.15 9.62 27.24
CA THR A 134 -18.79 9.81 26.70
C THR A 134 -18.33 8.52 26.02
N GLY A 135 -17.99 8.57 24.74
CA GLY A 135 -17.29 7.48 24.04
C GLY A 135 -17.98 6.92 22.80
N GLN A 136 -19.27 7.19 22.56
CA GLN A 136 -19.94 6.71 21.36
C GLN A 136 -19.67 7.63 20.17
N ARG A 137 -19.35 7.03 19.01
CA ARG A 137 -19.07 7.76 17.77
C ARG A 137 -19.77 7.10 16.59
N MET A 138 -20.31 7.90 15.69
CA MET A 138 -20.78 7.42 14.40
C MET A 138 -19.56 7.24 13.50
N MET A 139 -19.29 6.00 13.07
CA MET A 139 -18.13 5.65 12.27
C MET A 139 -18.49 5.50 10.79
N LYS A 140 -19.73 5.13 10.49
CA LYS A 140 -20.19 4.86 9.14
C LYS A 140 -21.65 5.27 8.98
N VAL A 141 -21.98 5.91 7.87
CA VAL A 141 -23.34 6.06 7.37
C VAL A 141 -23.30 5.77 5.89
N SER A 142 -24.18 4.91 5.40
CA SER A 142 -24.24 4.59 3.98
C SER A 142 -25.67 4.33 3.53
N PRO A 143 -26.08 4.75 2.32
CA PRO A 143 -27.28 4.30 1.68
C PRO A 143 -27.33 2.78 1.61
N ARG A 144 -28.49 2.20 1.88
CA ARG A 144 -28.74 0.79 1.61
C ARG A 144 -28.89 0.61 0.10
N PRO A 145 -28.22 -0.40 -0.49
CA PRO A 145 -28.24 -0.60 -1.94
C PRO A 145 -29.64 -0.79 -2.53
N ASP A 146 -30.61 -1.24 -1.71
CA ASP A 146 -32.00 -1.43 -2.11
C ASP A 146 -32.86 -0.15 -1.99
N GLY A 147 -32.26 0.97 -1.62
CA GLY A 147 -32.94 2.26 -1.49
C GLY A 147 -33.93 2.36 -0.32
N THR A 148 -33.89 1.43 0.66
CA THR A 148 -34.91 1.36 1.74
C THR A 148 -34.52 2.21 2.97
N GLY A 149 -33.35 2.83 3.00
CA GLY A 149 -32.88 3.66 4.12
C GLY A 149 -31.38 3.71 4.23
N LEU A 150 -30.86 3.95 5.45
CA LEU A 150 -29.45 4.07 5.74
C LEU A 150 -28.97 2.98 6.71
N ASP A 151 -27.78 2.47 6.48
CA ASP A 151 -27.00 1.71 7.47
C ASP A 151 -26.11 2.67 8.26
N VAL A 152 -26.17 2.59 9.60
CA VAL A 152 -25.41 3.41 10.52
C VAL A 152 -24.55 2.52 11.40
N GLY A 153 -23.24 2.68 11.34
CA GLY A 153 -22.26 2.01 12.20
C GLY A 153 -21.84 2.87 13.37
N LEU A 154 -22.01 2.39 14.59
CA LEU A 154 -21.61 3.05 15.83
C LEU A 154 -20.47 2.30 16.50
N HIS A 155 -19.53 3.04 17.07
CA HIS A 155 -18.45 2.52 17.93
C HIS A 155 -18.63 3.02 19.37
N GLY A 156 -18.18 2.24 20.35
CA GLY A 156 -18.07 2.67 21.76
C GLY A 156 -19.24 2.27 22.65
N LEU A 157 -19.99 1.21 22.30
CA LEU A 157 -20.97 0.63 23.25
C LEU A 157 -20.31 -0.36 24.22
N PRO A 158 -20.87 -0.47 25.44
CA PRO A 158 -20.49 -1.53 26.35
C PRO A 158 -20.72 -2.92 25.72
N PRO A 159 -19.83 -3.89 25.98
CA PRO A 159 -19.98 -5.25 25.47
C PRO A 159 -21.27 -5.97 25.86
N GLU A 160 -21.95 -5.46 26.86
CA GLU A 160 -23.16 -6.07 27.43
C GLU A 160 -24.44 -5.75 26.64
N VAL A 161 -24.37 -4.84 25.66
CA VAL A 161 -25.54 -4.46 24.85
C VAL A 161 -25.61 -5.31 23.59
N ALA A 162 -26.56 -6.23 23.57
CA ALA A 162 -26.77 -7.07 22.39
C ALA A 162 -27.17 -6.22 21.16
N PRO A 163 -26.77 -6.60 19.94
CA PRO A 163 -27.02 -5.83 18.71
C PRO A 163 -28.50 -5.47 18.48
N HIS A 164 -29.45 -6.32 18.90
CA HIS A 164 -30.88 -6.06 18.79
C HIS A 164 -31.42 -5.01 19.78
N GLN A 165 -30.66 -4.70 20.84
CA GLN A 165 -30.96 -3.65 21.82
C GLN A 165 -30.37 -2.29 21.43
N ALA A 166 -29.62 -2.25 20.36
CA ALA A 166 -28.95 -1.04 19.84
C ALA A 166 -29.93 0.12 19.62
N ARG A 167 -31.12 -0.17 19.12
CA ARG A 167 -32.19 0.84 18.89
C ARG A 167 -32.69 1.47 20.20
N GLN A 168 -32.60 0.77 21.32
CA GLN A 168 -33.04 1.29 22.64
C GLN A 168 -31.94 2.16 23.31
N VAL A 169 -30.70 2.00 22.88
CA VAL A 169 -29.54 2.69 23.45
C VAL A 169 -29.13 3.92 22.63
N VAL A 170 -29.60 4.02 21.38
CA VAL A 170 -29.41 5.18 20.53
C VAL A 170 -30.69 6.03 20.60
N PRO A 171 -30.79 7.01 21.51
CA PRO A 171 -31.96 7.88 21.54
C PRO A 171 -31.99 8.70 20.26
N ALA A 172 -33.01 8.43 19.46
CA ALA A 172 -33.49 9.27 18.39
C ALA A 172 -32.41 9.97 17.55
N LEU A 173 -31.69 9.19 16.72
CA LEU A 173 -31.21 9.77 15.48
C LEU A 173 -32.47 10.19 14.72
N ASP A 174 -32.85 11.47 14.86
CA ASP A 174 -33.93 12.06 14.11
C ASP A 174 -33.58 11.96 12.63
N SER A 175 -34.19 11.01 11.93
CA SER A 175 -33.97 10.71 10.52
C SER A 175 -35.27 10.67 9.75
N ALA A 176 -35.26 11.30 8.57
CA ALA A 176 -36.40 11.27 7.64
C ALA A 176 -36.54 9.92 6.92
N VAL A 177 -35.53 9.02 7.04
CA VAL A 177 -35.56 7.69 6.43
C VAL A 177 -35.26 6.60 7.46
N PRO A 178 -35.68 5.34 7.21
CA PRO A 178 -35.40 4.23 8.09
C PRO A 178 -33.89 4.04 8.30
N LEU A 179 -33.46 3.83 9.56
CA LEU A 179 -32.11 3.53 9.92
C LEU A 179 -31.96 2.07 10.36
N ASN A 180 -30.95 1.40 9.85
CA ASN A 180 -30.44 0.14 10.37
C ASN A 180 -29.14 0.43 11.14
N VAL A 181 -29.23 0.42 12.48
CA VAL A 181 -28.09 0.75 13.34
C VAL A 181 -27.39 -0.53 13.76
N THR A 182 -26.10 -0.60 13.49
CA THR A 182 -25.21 -1.71 13.88
C THR A 182 -24.04 -1.17 14.68
N PHE A 183 -23.44 -2.05 15.52
CA PHE A 183 -22.19 -1.73 16.17
C PHE A 183 -21.06 -2.19 15.27
N THR A 184 -20.05 -1.34 15.14
CA THR A 184 -18.88 -1.60 14.33
C THR A 184 -17.63 -1.25 15.13
N ASP A 185 -16.53 -1.84 14.73
CA ASP A 185 -15.21 -1.43 15.21
C ASP A 185 -14.92 0.02 14.81
N GLN A 186 -13.96 0.61 15.49
CA GLN A 186 -13.52 1.95 15.16
C GLN A 186 -13.02 1.96 13.71
N VAL A 187 -13.59 2.84 12.89
CA VAL A 187 -13.04 3.17 11.57
C VAL A 187 -11.95 4.20 11.78
N SER A 188 -10.72 3.83 11.50
CA SER A 188 -9.56 4.71 11.56
C SER A 188 -8.91 4.80 10.18
N PHE A 189 -8.23 5.91 9.91
CA PHE A 189 -7.37 6.00 8.75
C PHE A 189 -6.20 5.03 8.97
N THR A 190 -6.08 4.02 8.13
CA THR A 190 -4.87 3.20 8.04
C THR A 190 -3.94 3.88 7.05
N SER A 191 -2.75 4.21 7.46
CA SER A 191 -1.72 4.73 6.58
C SER A 191 -0.38 4.15 6.97
N ARG A 192 0.56 4.16 6.05
CA ARG A 192 1.95 3.78 6.31
C ARG A 192 2.56 4.55 7.49
N ALA A 193 2.12 5.79 7.73
CA ALA A 193 2.58 6.62 8.83
C ALA A 193 1.86 6.34 10.17
N ILE A 194 0.57 5.99 10.11
CA ILE A 194 -0.30 5.79 11.29
C ILE A 194 -0.97 4.43 11.11
N ASP A 195 -0.19 3.37 11.20
CA ASP A 195 -0.66 2.00 11.04
C ASP A 195 -1.51 1.57 12.25
N THR A 196 -2.43 0.66 12.00
CA THR A 196 -3.32 0.04 13.00
C THR A 196 -3.24 -1.47 12.89
N ALA A 197 -3.54 -2.15 13.99
CA ALA A 197 -3.51 -3.61 14.01
C ALA A 197 -4.57 -4.23 13.06
N PRO A 198 -4.23 -5.36 12.43
CA PRO A 198 -2.95 -6.05 12.46
C PRO A 198 -1.88 -5.28 11.69
N TYR A 199 -0.76 -4.97 12.33
CA TYR A 199 0.29 -4.10 11.77
C TYR A 199 0.96 -4.75 10.55
N TRP A 200 1.27 -3.92 9.53
CA TRP A 200 1.86 -4.36 8.26
C TRP A 200 3.34 -4.01 8.14
N GLY A 201 4.03 -4.70 7.25
CA GLY A 201 5.36 -4.32 6.82
C GLY A 201 5.36 -3.03 5.97
N GLY A 202 6.49 -2.33 5.92
CA GLY A 202 6.60 -1.03 5.25
C GLY A 202 6.01 0.13 6.05
N SER A 203 5.52 -0.11 7.27
CA SER A 203 5.03 0.94 8.16
C SER A 203 6.15 1.79 8.72
N TYR A 204 5.88 3.09 8.88
CA TYR A 204 6.70 3.98 9.68
C TYR A 204 6.66 3.56 11.15
N ILE A 205 7.81 3.30 11.74
CA ILE A 205 7.96 3.02 13.16
C ILE A 205 8.77 4.13 13.81
N TYR A 206 8.24 4.68 14.90
CA TYR A 206 8.81 5.82 15.60
C TYR A 206 8.96 5.54 17.08
N ARG A 207 10.13 5.82 17.61
CA ARG A 207 10.43 5.72 19.05
C ARG A 207 10.37 7.08 19.69
N ARG A 208 9.28 7.35 20.40
CA ARG A 208 9.03 8.66 21.03
C ARG A 208 10.12 9.08 22.02
N ALA A 209 10.74 8.11 22.69
CA ALA A 209 11.72 8.38 23.75
C ALA A 209 13.00 9.10 23.25
N ASN A 210 13.39 8.91 21.98
CA ASN A 210 14.63 9.47 21.44
C ASN A 210 14.51 10.01 20.00
N GLY A 211 13.31 9.99 19.44
CA GLY A 211 13.08 10.52 18.08
C GLY A 211 13.53 9.62 16.93
N ASN A 212 14.00 8.39 17.18
CA ASN A 212 14.40 7.49 16.11
C ASN A 212 13.21 7.07 15.26
N ALA A 213 13.41 7.08 13.95
CA ALA A 213 12.44 6.64 12.97
C ALA A 213 13.04 5.60 12.03
N CYS A 214 12.27 4.55 11.77
CA CYS A 214 12.64 3.42 10.92
C CYS A 214 11.39 2.90 10.20
N THR A 215 11.53 1.74 9.56
CA THR A 215 10.46 1.04 8.86
C THR A 215 10.31 -0.39 9.40
N SER A 216 9.08 -0.92 9.50
CA SER A 216 8.83 -2.34 9.78
C SER A 216 9.03 -3.18 8.50
N ALA A 217 9.55 -4.41 8.61
CA ALA A 217 9.72 -5.29 7.46
C ALA A 217 8.48 -6.16 7.22
N PHE A 218 8.23 -7.09 8.13
CA PHE A 218 7.19 -8.10 7.96
C PHE A 218 6.54 -8.46 9.29
N GLY A 219 5.26 -8.83 9.21
CA GLY A 219 4.61 -9.54 10.30
C GLY A 219 5.17 -10.96 10.40
N THR A 220 5.46 -11.40 11.63
CA THR A 220 5.99 -12.73 11.92
C THR A 220 5.32 -13.33 13.16
N THR A 221 5.40 -14.65 13.27
CA THR A 221 4.88 -15.39 14.43
C THR A 221 6.01 -16.26 15.00
N GLY A 222 6.11 -16.32 16.33
CA GLY A 222 7.05 -17.21 17.01
C GLY A 222 6.88 -18.66 16.59
N LEU A 223 7.94 -19.45 16.56
CA LEU A 223 7.89 -20.86 16.14
C LEU A 223 6.93 -21.70 17.01
N ASN A 224 6.72 -21.31 18.26
CA ASN A 224 5.73 -21.92 19.15
C ASN A 224 4.28 -21.44 18.92
N GLY A 225 4.05 -20.49 18.00
CA GLY A 225 2.74 -19.96 17.66
C GLY A 225 2.11 -18.99 18.67
N ALA A 226 2.79 -18.71 19.79
CA ALA A 226 2.18 -18.01 20.92
C ALA A 226 2.22 -16.48 20.83
N ALA A 227 3.11 -15.91 20.01
CA ALA A 227 3.31 -14.47 19.95
C ALA A 227 3.51 -13.99 18.49
N THR A 228 3.08 -12.77 18.23
CA THR A 228 3.26 -12.10 16.94
C THR A 228 4.21 -10.92 17.07
N TYR A 229 4.98 -10.68 16.02
CA TYR A 229 6.02 -9.67 16.01
C TYR A 229 6.03 -8.91 14.68
N LEU A 230 6.48 -7.66 14.73
CA LEU A 230 7.01 -6.97 13.58
C LEU A 230 8.53 -7.16 13.52
N LEU A 231 9.04 -7.60 12.38
CA LEU A 231 10.47 -7.65 12.11
C LEU A 231 10.95 -6.27 11.63
N THR A 232 12.14 -5.85 12.06
CA THR A 232 12.81 -4.62 11.63
C THR A 232 14.33 -4.75 11.79
N ALA A 233 15.10 -3.71 11.45
CA ALA A 233 16.55 -3.72 11.62
C ALA A 233 16.97 -3.48 13.07
N ALA A 234 18.04 -4.17 13.52
CA ALA A 234 18.54 -4.04 14.88
C ALA A 234 19.19 -2.68 15.15
N HIS A 235 19.83 -2.07 14.14
CA HIS A 235 20.43 -0.73 14.27
C HIS A 235 19.38 0.38 14.51
N CYS A 236 18.10 0.14 14.29
CA CYS A 236 17.03 1.04 14.69
C CYS A 236 16.98 1.23 16.22
N GLY A 237 17.48 0.25 16.99
CA GLY A 237 17.61 0.33 18.44
C GLY A 237 16.44 -0.28 19.20
N GLU A 238 16.61 -0.38 20.51
CA GLU A 238 15.66 -1.04 21.42
C GLU A 238 14.69 -0.04 22.04
N GLY A 239 13.50 -0.52 22.42
CA GLY A 239 12.48 0.26 23.14
C GLY A 239 11.07 0.02 22.66
N THR A 240 10.18 0.92 23.03
CA THR A 240 8.78 0.92 22.58
C THR A 240 8.62 1.70 21.30
N TRP A 241 7.98 1.09 20.33
CA TRP A 241 7.76 1.60 18.99
C TRP A 241 6.27 1.83 18.71
N GLY A 242 5.97 2.81 17.90
CA GLY A 242 4.61 3.10 17.47
C GLY A 242 4.58 3.85 16.15
N SER A 243 3.40 4.32 15.77
CA SER A 243 3.16 5.12 14.57
C SER A 243 3.86 6.49 14.63
N ALA A 244 3.75 7.27 13.55
CA ALA A 244 3.94 8.71 13.63
C ALA A 244 3.01 9.32 14.70
N LEU A 245 3.44 10.45 15.26
CA LEU A 245 2.58 11.22 16.16
C LEU A 245 1.46 11.88 15.36
N TYR A 246 0.25 11.82 15.86
CA TYR A 246 -0.91 12.49 15.26
C TYR A 246 -1.74 13.20 16.33
N ARG A 247 -2.63 14.09 15.92
CA ARG A 247 -3.57 14.73 16.84
C ARG A 247 -4.93 14.06 16.71
N ASP A 248 -5.53 13.72 17.85
CA ASP A 248 -6.90 13.25 17.89
C ASP A 248 -7.92 14.39 17.67
N ALA A 249 -9.19 14.05 17.64
CA ALA A 249 -10.27 15.04 17.46
C ALA A 249 -10.33 16.11 18.56
N SER A 250 -9.72 15.85 19.72
CA SER A 250 -9.61 16.80 20.85
C SER A 250 -8.31 17.61 20.81
N GLY A 251 -7.46 17.42 19.78
CA GLY A 251 -6.19 18.10 19.62
C GLY A 251 -5.01 17.51 20.42
N ASN A 252 -5.23 16.43 21.18
CA ASN A 252 -4.18 15.76 21.96
C ASN A 252 -3.23 15.00 21.04
N VAL A 253 -1.93 15.02 21.38
CA VAL A 253 -0.92 14.25 20.65
C VAL A 253 -0.99 12.79 21.03
N GLN A 254 -1.27 11.95 20.05
CA GLN A 254 -1.42 10.50 20.16
C GLN A 254 -0.35 9.76 19.38
N GLN A 255 -0.20 8.47 19.68
CA GLN A 255 0.62 7.52 18.94
C GLN A 255 -0.01 6.13 19.07
N ASN A 256 -0.19 5.40 17.98
CA ASN A 256 -0.53 3.99 18.05
C ASN A 256 0.71 3.21 18.46
N VAL A 257 0.68 2.61 19.65
CA VAL A 257 1.80 1.81 20.15
C VAL A 257 1.75 0.43 19.50
N TYR A 258 2.78 0.09 18.72
CA TYR A 258 2.89 -1.23 18.07
C TYR A 258 3.38 -2.31 19.04
N GLY A 259 4.32 -1.96 19.89
CA GLY A 259 4.92 -2.87 20.85
C GLY A 259 6.32 -2.48 21.25
N SER A 260 7.03 -3.43 21.87
CA SER A 260 8.40 -3.21 22.33
C SER A 260 9.36 -4.29 21.81
N THR A 261 10.61 -3.90 21.57
CA THR A 261 11.66 -4.86 21.24
C THR A 261 11.90 -5.83 22.38
N ILE A 262 12.28 -7.06 22.03
CA ILE A 262 12.66 -8.08 23.00
C ILE A 262 14.13 -8.47 22.83
N PRO A 263 14.94 -8.50 23.89
CA PRO A 263 16.38 -8.80 23.79
C PRO A 263 16.68 -10.15 23.11
N ALA A 264 15.89 -11.18 23.42
CA ALA A 264 16.02 -12.51 22.82
C ALA A 264 15.68 -12.55 21.30
N GLY A 265 14.98 -11.55 20.79
CA GLY A 265 14.61 -11.39 19.39
C GLY A 265 15.52 -10.43 18.62
N ARG A 266 16.76 -10.24 19.07
CA ARG A 266 17.70 -9.30 18.47
C ARG A 266 18.99 -9.99 18.03
N ALA A 267 19.36 -9.79 16.77
CA ALA A 267 20.56 -10.31 16.13
C ALA A 267 21.36 -9.16 15.50
N THR A 268 22.31 -8.62 16.22
CA THR A 268 23.12 -7.47 15.78
C THR A 268 24.10 -7.83 14.67
N ASP A 269 24.51 -9.08 14.60
CA ASP A 269 25.40 -9.64 13.55
C ASP A 269 24.70 -9.86 12.21
N LEU A 270 23.34 -9.86 12.19
CA LEU A 270 22.51 -9.93 11.00
C LEU A 270 21.64 -8.67 10.81
N ASP A 271 21.76 -7.70 11.70
CA ASP A 271 20.96 -6.47 11.71
C ASP A 271 19.45 -6.71 11.68
N ALA A 272 18.96 -7.62 12.49
CA ALA A 272 17.54 -7.97 12.58
C ALA A 272 17.07 -7.95 14.04
N GLN A 273 15.82 -7.47 14.26
CA GLN A 273 15.18 -7.51 15.59
C GLN A 273 13.67 -7.61 15.50
N LEU A 274 13.07 -8.08 16.59
CA LEU A 274 11.63 -8.26 16.74
C LEU A 274 11.04 -7.18 17.65
N ILE A 275 9.90 -6.64 17.26
CA ILE A 275 9.01 -5.84 18.08
C ILE A 275 7.82 -6.75 18.45
N LEU A 276 7.70 -7.13 19.72
CA LEU A 276 6.56 -7.91 20.20
C LEU A 276 5.31 -7.04 20.16
N THR A 277 4.29 -7.49 19.43
CA THR A 277 3.02 -6.78 19.32
C THR A 277 1.93 -7.44 20.14
N SER A 278 1.11 -6.64 20.85
CA SER A 278 -0.06 -7.16 21.58
C SER A 278 -1.32 -7.24 20.71
N ALA A 279 -1.34 -6.53 19.59
CA ALA A 279 -2.52 -6.38 18.74
C ALA A 279 -2.39 -7.09 17.37
N GLY A 280 -1.37 -7.95 17.22
CA GLY A 280 -1.15 -8.76 16.02
C GLY A 280 -0.33 -8.06 14.93
N ALA A 281 0.32 -8.88 14.10
CA ALA A 281 1.03 -8.45 12.90
C ALA A 281 0.46 -9.18 11.68
N GLY A 282 0.15 -8.44 10.64
CA GLY A 282 -0.54 -8.94 9.44
C GLY A 282 0.42 -9.59 8.44
N ALA A 283 -0.18 -10.23 7.43
CA ALA A 283 0.52 -10.87 6.33
C ALA A 283 0.55 -9.97 5.06
N HIS A 284 0.69 -8.68 5.25
CA HIS A 284 0.73 -7.67 4.18
C HIS A 284 1.89 -6.72 4.37
N ILE A 285 2.26 -6.06 3.29
CA ILE A 285 3.15 -4.89 3.32
C ILE A 285 2.49 -3.71 2.61
N TYR A 286 2.78 -2.49 3.06
CA TYR A 286 2.36 -1.30 2.36
C TYR A 286 3.00 -1.20 0.98
N TRP A 287 2.20 -0.79 -0.01
CA TRP A 287 2.59 -0.69 -1.40
C TRP A 287 2.14 0.62 -2.01
N GLY A 288 2.96 1.22 -2.85
CA GLY A 288 2.67 2.49 -3.50
C GLY A 288 3.63 3.61 -3.11
N THR A 289 3.45 4.75 -3.76
CA THR A 289 4.23 5.95 -3.51
C THR A 289 3.89 6.55 -2.15
N TYR A 290 4.82 7.33 -1.61
CA TYR A 290 4.64 8.02 -0.34
C TYR A 290 5.17 9.43 -0.45
N THR A 291 4.31 10.42 -0.33
CA THR A 291 4.65 11.80 -0.65
C THR A 291 4.74 12.73 0.55
N ASN A 292 4.06 12.44 1.67
CA ASN A 292 4.19 13.26 2.88
C ASN A 292 3.49 12.64 4.12
N PRO A 293 4.16 12.32 5.24
CA PRO A 293 3.52 12.17 6.53
C PRO A 293 3.49 13.50 7.27
N PRO A 294 2.51 13.78 8.12
CA PRO A 294 1.39 12.96 8.59
C PRO A 294 0.02 13.41 8.08
N ALA A 295 -0.07 14.20 7.04
CA ALA A 295 -1.33 14.73 6.55
C ALA A 295 -1.95 13.78 5.52
N GLY A 296 -2.38 12.58 5.97
CA GLY A 296 -3.43 11.81 5.33
C GLY A 296 -3.34 11.64 3.81
N ASP A 297 -2.20 11.15 3.27
CA ASP A 297 -2.16 10.74 1.87
C ASP A 297 -2.89 9.40 1.70
N PRO A 298 -4.10 9.39 1.12
CA PRO A 298 -4.85 8.15 0.88
C PRO A 298 -4.15 7.21 -0.11
N GLY A 299 -3.19 7.69 -0.91
CA GLY A 299 -2.41 6.87 -1.86
C GLY A 299 -1.42 5.91 -1.19
N SER A 300 -1.09 6.12 0.09
CA SER A 300 -0.17 5.24 0.84
C SER A 300 -0.85 4.08 1.57
N ASN A 301 -2.15 3.90 1.39
CA ASN A 301 -2.96 2.93 2.14
C ASN A 301 -3.12 1.58 1.42
N SER A 302 -2.56 1.43 0.24
CA SER A 302 -2.60 0.16 -0.48
C SER A 302 -1.63 -0.83 0.13
N GLY A 303 -2.08 -2.06 0.34
CA GLY A 303 -1.25 -3.17 0.79
C GLY A 303 -1.25 -4.31 -0.21
N VAL A 304 -0.16 -5.06 -0.25
CA VAL A 304 -0.08 -6.31 -1.02
C VAL A 304 0.18 -7.48 -0.09
N PRO A 305 -0.43 -8.64 -0.36
CA PRO A 305 -0.27 -9.83 0.47
C PRO A 305 1.14 -10.42 0.32
N VAL A 306 1.70 -10.85 1.44
CA VAL A 306 2.93 -11.64 1.49
C VAL A 306 2.59 -13.10 1.27
N ARG A 307 3.07 -13.67 0.16
CA ARG A 307 2.76 -15.06 -0.26
C ARG A 307 3.75 -16.08 0.28
N GLY A 308 4.92 -15.65 0.68
CA GLY A 308 6.00 -16.51 1.16
C GLY A 308 7.32 -15.79 1.20
N SER A 309 8.41 -16.55 1.32
CA SER A 309 9.77 -16.04 1.20
C SER A 309 10.53 -16.75 0.08
N THR A 310 11.61 -16.12 -0.39
CA THR A 310 12.48 -16.69 -1.42
C THR A 310 13.94 -16.38 -1.14
N THR A 311 14.85 -17.12 -1.75
CA THR A 311 16.29 -16.96 -1.61
C THR A 311 16.82 -15.80 -2.46
N ASN A 312 18.00 -15.34 -2.13
CA ASN A 312 18.72 -14.27 -2.81
C ASN A 312 19.84 -14.81 -3.69
N SER A 313 19.84 -14.43 -4.97
CA SER A 313 20.91 -14.74 -5.92
C SER A 313 21.27 -13.51 -6.72
N THR A 314 22.56 -13.34 -7.05
CA THR A 314 23.03 -12.26 -7.94
C THR A 314 22.24 -12.29 -9.25
N GLY A 315 21.77 -11.12 -9.70
CA GLY A 315 20.92 -10.97 -10.88
C GLY A 315 19.42 -10.95 -10.57
N ASN A 316 18.95 -11.41 -9.40
CA ASN A 316 17.52 -11.31 -9.06
C ASN A 316 17.05 -9.85 -9.05
N ALA A 317 15.88 -9.61 -9.65
CA ALA A 317 15.16 -8.36 -9.50
C ALA A 317 14.44 -8.31 -8.15
N PHE A 318 14.35 -7.12 -7.58
CA PHE A 318 13.64 -6.92 -6.31
C PHE A 318 13.04 -5.52 -6.21
N CYS A 319 12.11 -5.38 -5.30
CA CYS A 319 11.51 -4.11 -4.89
C CYS A 319 11.82 -3.83 -3.42
N LEU A 320 11.70 -2.58 -3.04
CA LEU A 320 11.83 -2.08 -1.67
C LEU A 320 10.52 -1.38 -1.27
N SER A 321 10.15 -1.44 0.00
CA SER A 321 9.03 -0.65 0.51
C SER A 321 9.41 0.04 1.82
N GLY A 322 10.05 1.20 1.69
CA GLY A 322 10.47 2.04 2.82
C GLY A 322 9.37 3.01 3.26
N SER A 323 9.29 3.31 4.55
CA SER A 323 8.30 4.24 5.06
C SER A 323 8.58 5.70 4.71
N PHE A 324 9.76 6.00 4.20
CA PHE A 324 10.12 7.32 3.69
C PHE A 324 10.13 7.37 2.16
N SER A 325 10.66 6.36 1.49
CA SER A 325 10.75 6.32 0.03
C SER A 325 9.45 5.88 -0.63
N GLY A 326 8.55 5.20 0.10
CA GLY A 326 7.47 4.46 -0.51
C GLY A 326 7.95 3.16 -1.14
N THR A 327 7.17 2.61 -2.06
CA THR A 327 7.58 1.45 -2.85
C THR A 327 8.48 1.89 -3.99
N VAL A 328 9.64 1.27 -4.04
CA VAL A 328 10.63 1.43 -5.11
C VAL A 328 10.70 0.10 -5.83
N CYS A 329 10.04 0.03 -6.97
CA CYS A 329 9.92 -1.17 -7.76
C CYS A 329 10.11 -0.78 -9.22
N PRO A 330 11.32 -0.72 -9.70
CA PRO A 330 11.56 -0.49 -11.11
C PRO A 330 11.47 -1.78 -11.90
N GLY A 331 11.34 -1.67 -13.18
CA GLY A 331 11.47 -2.77 -14.12
C GLY A 331 12.81 -3.52 -14.01
N ALA A 332 13.52 -3.66 -15.11
CA ALA A 332 14.75 -4.47 -15.17
C ALA A 332 15.98 -3.92 -14.41
N ASP A 333 15.91 -2.75 -13.79
CA ASP A 333 17.11 -1.98 -13.43
C ASP A 333 17.64 -2.19 -12.01
N ILE A 334 16.79 -2.58 -11.05
CA ILE A 334 17.26 -2.90 -9.69
C ILE A 334 17.54 -4.41 -9.59
N ARG A 335 18.78 -4.73 -9.31
CA ARG A 335 19.28 -6.12 -9.26
C ARG A 335 20.08 -6.36 -7.99
N ILE A 336 20.04 -7.61 -7.51
CA ILE A 336 21.03 -8.10 -6.55
C ILE A 336 22.37 -8.17 -7.26
N THR A 337 23.39 -7.51 -6.71
CA THR A 337 24.75 -7.45 -7.25
C THR A 337 25.75 -8.27 -6.45
N GLY A 338 25.38 -8.71 -5.24
CA GLY A 338 26.22 -9.57 -4.42
C GLY A 338 25.46 -10.15 -3.22
N THR A 339 25.93 -11.28 -2.73
CA THR A 339 25.42 -11.97 -1.54
C THR A 339 26.55 -12.35 -0.60
N GLY A 340 26.25 -12.62 0.67
CA GLY A 340 27.24 -13.01 1.68
C GLY A 340 28.19 -11.88 2.08
N ILE A 341 27.77 -10.63 1.92
CA ILE A 341 28.60 -9.44 2.16
C ILE A 341 28.69 -9.15 3.66
N THR A 342 29.88 -8.75 4.09
CA THR A 342 30.11 -8.24 5.43
C THR A 342 30.37 -6.75 5.37
N ILE A 343 29.62 -5.97 6.15
CA ILE A 343 29.78 -4.52 6.29
C ILE A 343 30.17 -4.19 7.73
N THR A 344 31.12 -3.26 7.88
CA THR A 344 31.42 -2.63 9.17
C THR A 344 30.88 -1.21 9.13
N TYR A 345 30.00 -0.88 10.06
CA TYR A 345 29.44 0.47 10.21
C TYR A 345 30.30 1.27 11.18
N ASP A 346 30.75 2.44 10.74
CA ASP A 346 31.53 3.38 11.52
C ASP A 346 30.96 4.80 11.38
N PRO A 347 30.42 5.40 12.46
CA PRO A 347 30.28 4.82 13.80
C PRO A 347 29.19 3.73 13.89
N PRO A 348 29.29 2.81 14.88
CA PRO A 348 28.24 1.84 15.16
C PRO A 348 26.93 2.51 15.54
N SER A 349 25.82 1.92 15.11
CA SER A 349 24.47 2.39 15.47
C SER A 349 23.77 1.40 16.39
N ASN A 350 23.38 1.86 17.58
CA ASN A 350 22.65 1.06 18.58
C ASN A 350 23.27 -0.34 18.83
N GLY A 351 24.62 -0.43 18.87
CA GLY A 351 25.34 -1.68 19.11
C GLY A 351 25.52 -2.56 17.86
N VAL A 352 25.05 -2.13 16.70
CA VAL A 352 25.34 -2.79 15.42
C VAL A 352 26.57 -2.14 14.82
N ALA A 353 27.69 -2.87 14.85
CA ALA A 353 28.99 -2.41 14.32
C ALA A 353 29.39 -3.18 13.08
N ARG A 354 29.15 -4.50 13.05
CA ARG A 354 29.53 -5.38 11.97
C ARG A 354 28.37 -6.32 11.65
N VAL A 355 27.96 -6.31 10.40
CA VAL A 355 26.86 -7.15 9.91
C VAL A 355 27.40 -8.09 8.84
N THR A 356 27.02 -9.36 8.92
CA THR A 356 27.47 -10.42 8.01
C THR A 356 26.30 -10.95 7.18
N ASN A 357 26.62 -11.63 6.10
CA ASN A 357 25.64 -12.26 5.21
C ASN A 357 24.60 -11.28 4.62
N LEU A 358 25.00 -10.03 4.46
CA LEU A 358 24.19 -9.06 3.75
C LEU A 358 24.10 -9.38 2.26
N VAL A 359 23.03 -8.94 1.67
CA VAL A 359 22.79 -8.92 0.23
C VAL A 359 22.93 -7.47 -0.24
N GLN A 360 23.69 -7.25 -1.30
CA GLN A 360 23.80 -5.95 -1.97
C GLN A 360 22.87 -5.92 -3.17
N GLY A 361 22.12 -4.84 -3.29
CA GLY A 361 21.34 -4.52 -4.47
C GLY A 361 21.66 -3.14 -5.00
N SER A 362 21.47 -2.94 -6.29
CA SER A 362 21.80 -1.67 -6.93
C SER A 362 20.87 -1.38 -8.11
N ASP A 363 20.64 -0.10 -8.40
CA ASP A 363 20.31 0.33 -9.75
C ASP A 363 21.55 0.11 -10.63
N VAL A 364 21.49 -0.96 -11.43
CA VAL A 364 22.63 -1.41 -12.25
C VAL A 364 22.83 -0.56 -13.50
N THR A 365 21.83 0.19 -13.92
CA THR A 365 21.91 1.08 -15.08
C THR A 365 22.45 2.46 -14.72
N GLY A 366 22.25 2.89 -13.48
CA GLY A 366 22.57 4.24 -13.02
C GLY A 366 21.77 5.36 -13.73
N THR A 367 20.79 4.99 -14.55
CA THR A 367 20.03 5.95 -15.37
C THR A 367 18.79 6.48 -14.69
N ARG A 368 18.43 5.92 -13.55
CA ARG A 368 17.20 6.27 -12.83
C ARG A 368 17.20 7.71 -12.31
N GLY A 369 18.37 8.27 -11.97
CA GLY A 369 18.51 9.63 -11.45
C GLY A 369 17.84 9.88 -10.09
N ILE A 370 17.37 8.83 -9.42
CA ILE A 370 16.70 8.85 -8.12
C ILE A 370 17.19 7.67 -7.30
N GLY A 371 17.47 7.89 -6.01
CA GLY A 371 17.89 6.85 -5.09
C GLY A 371 16.82 5.77 -4.87
N ILE A 372 17.27 4.53 -4.70
CA ILE A 372 16.39 3.40 -4.44
C ILE A 372 16.09 3.22 -2.96
N VAL A 373 16.93 3.76 -2.09
CA VAL A 373 16.84 3.66 -0.62
C VAL A 373 17.39 4.94 0.01
N GLY A 374 16.93 5.29 1.21
CA GLY A 374 17.44 6.44 1.97
C GLY A 374 17.27 6.29 3.47
N ASN A 375 17.82 7.24 4.23
CA ASN A 375 17.62 7.28 5.68
C ASN A 375 16.14 7.22 6.02
N GLY A 376 15.78 6.40 7.02
CA GLY A 376 14.42 6.15 7.45
C GLY A 376 13.78 4.91 6.81
N ASP A 377 14.29 4.40 5.68
CA ASP A 377 13.84 3.14 5.09
C ASP A 377 14.41 1.91 5.81
N SER A 378 15.39 2.11 6.70
CA SER A 378 15.98 1.08 7.56
C SER A 378 14.93 0.19 8.21
N GLY A 379 15.12 -1.12 8.11
CA GLY A 379 14.16 -2.09 8.61
C GLY A 379 13.02 -2.43 7.66
N GLY A 380 12.88 -1.71 6.54
CA GLY A 380 11.82 -1.94 5.56
C GLY A 380 11.95 -3.25 4.78
N PRO A 381 10.85 -3.73 4.16
CA PRO A 381 10.83 -4.99 3.43
C PRO A 381 11.51 -4.88 2.07
N VAL A 382 12.26 -5.94 1.73
CA VAL A 382 12.77 -6.22 0.38
C VAL A 382 12.01 -7.42 -0.16
N VAL A 383 11.46 -7.31 -1.36
CA VAL A 383 10.52 -8.30 -1.90
C VAL A 383 10.67 -8.51 -3.40
N SER A 384 10.05 -9.55 -3.92
CA SER A 384 9.77 -9.71 -5.36
C SER A 384 8.27 -9.86 -5.59
N PRO A 385 7.67 -9.12 -6.53
CA PRO A 385 6.30 -9.31 -6.94
C PRO A 385 6.03 -10.72 -7.47
N THR A 386 4.81 -11.21 -7.27
CA THR A 386 4.29 -12.45 -7.82
C THR A 386 3.21 -12.18 -8.86
N SER A 387 2.93 -13.13 -9.73
CA SER A 387 1.95 -12.99 -10.81
C SER A 387 0.50 -12.87 -10.31
N ASP A 388 0.23 -13.28 -9.08
CA ASP A 388 -1.09 -13.19 -8.43
C ASP A 388 -1.31 -11.89 -7.65
N GLY A 389 -0.46 -10.88 -7.86
CA GLY A 389 -0.56 -9.56 -7.21
C GLY A 389 -0.04 -9.51 -5.78
N GLY A 390 0.62 -10.58 -5.29
CA GLY A 390 1.32 -10.60 -4.01
C GLY A 390 2.81 -10.36 -4.12
N VAL A 391 3.53 -10.67 -3.03
CA VAL A 391 5.00 -10.59 -2.97
C VAL A 391 5.63 -11.77 -2.25
N LEU A 392 6.85 -12.14 -2.68
CA LEU A 392 7.75 -13.01 -1.94
C LEU A 392 8.77 -12.17 -1.17
N ALA A 393 8.86 -12.40 0.13
CA ALA A 393 9.76 -11.71 1.02
C ALA A 393 11.22 -12.17 0.82
N ARG A 394 12.17 -11.22 0.74
CA ARG A 394 13.60 -11.46 0.48
C ARG A 394 14.51 -10.99 1.60
N GLY A 395 14.21 -9.86 2.23
CA GLY A 395 15.13 -9.27 3.21
C GLY A 395 14.58 -8.07 3.96
N VAL A 396 15.42 -7.55 4.82
CA VAL A 396 15.20 -6.39 5.69
C VAL A 396 16.26 -5.34 5.38
N ILE A 397 15.86 -4.12 5.01
CA ILE A 397 16.82 -3.04 4.69
C ILE A 397 17.71 -2.77 5.90
N SER A 398 19.03 -2.89 5.69
CA SER A 398 20.06 -2.64 6.72
C SER A 398 20.75 -1.30 6.52
N GLY A 399 21.18 -1.00 5.30
CA GLY A 399 21.94 0.21 5.04
C GLY A 399 22.06 0.53 3.56
N MET A 400 22.88 1.52 3.26
CA MET A 400 23.13 1.96 1.89
C MET A 400 24.60 2.38 1.74
N ALA A 401 25.11 2.35 0.52
CA ALA A 401 26.38 2.98 0.22
C ALA A 401 26.20 4.50 0.15
N THR A 402 27.14 5.24 0.71
CA THR A 402 27.18 6.71 0.70
C THR A 402 28.42 7.21 -0.04
N GLY A 403 28.40 8.46 -0.46
CA GLY A 403 29.46 9.08 -1.24
C GLY A 403 28.96 9.55 -2.61
N PRO A 404 29.69 10.49 -3.24
CA PRO A 404 29.20 11.18 -4.45
C PRO A 404 28.84 10.24 -5.61
N GLU A 405 29.46 9.07 -5.69
CA GLU A 405 29.20 8.07 -6.74
C GLU A 405 27.95 7.24 -6.51
N PHE A 406 27.41 7.21 -5.28
CA PHE A 406 26.23 6.42 -4.92
C PHE A 406 25.02 7.27 -4.60
N GLU A 407 25.23 8.49 -4.09
CA GLU A 407 24.17 9.38 -3.68
C GLU A 407 23.34 9.87 -4.86
N GLN A 408 22.04 9.89 -4.67
CA GLN A 408 21.06 10.30 -5.67
C GLN A 408 19.97 11.14 -5.00
N PRO A 409 19.25 11.99 -5.74
CA PRO A 409 18.07 12.67 -5.26
C PRO A 409 17.09 11.68 -4.60
N CYS A 410 16.53 12.06 -3.47
CA CYS A 410 15.55 11.24 -2.75
C CYS A 410 14.17 11.29 -3.39
N GLN A 411 13.42 10.18 -3.32
CA GLN A 411 11.98 10.15 -3.58
C GLN A 411 11.19 10.01 -2.28
N GLY A 412 9.88 10.22 -2.37
CA GLY A 412 8.97 10.10 -1.24
C GLY A 412 9.04 11.27 -0.27
N TRP A 413 8.98 10.98 1.03
CA TRP A 413 9.17 12.01 2.05
C TRP A 413 10.64 12.33 2.24
N VAL A 414 10.99 13.60 2.02
CA VAL A 414 12.39 14.08 2.03
C VAL A 414 12.55 15.17 3.10
N PRO A 415 12.66 14.79 4.40
CA PRO A 415 13.01 15.76 5.43
C PRO A 415 14.43 16.31 5.22
N ALA A 416 14.71 17.48 5.80
CA ALA A 416 16.02 18.11 5.70
C ALA A 416 17.15 17.17 6.15
N GLY A 417 18.21 17.07 5.35
CA GLY A 417 19.36 16.22 5.62
C GLY A 417 19.19 14.74 5.29
N ARG A 418 18.07 14.32 4.67
CA ARG A 418 17.90 12.95 4.18
C ARG A 418 18.86 12.68 3.02
N VAL A 419 19.61 11.60 3.13
CA VAL A 419 20.51 11.08 2.08
C VAL A 419 19.88 9.84 1.47
N CYS A 420 19.97 9.69 0.15
CA CYS A 420 19.48 8.54 -0.60
C CYS A 420 20.56 8.01 -1.54
N SER A 421 20.49 6.70 -1.82
CA SER A 421 21.51 5.99 -2.57
C SER A 421 20.91 5.10 -3.65
N ARG A 422 21.68 4.86 -4.71
CA ARG A 422 21.40 3.84 -5.71
C ARG A 422 21.85 2.42 -5.31
N VAL A 423 22.49 2.26 -4.14
CA VAL A 423 22.98 0.99 -3.62
C VAL A 423 22.42 0.74 -2.23
N VAL A 424 21.80 -0.42 -2.04
CA VAL A 424 21.23 -0.88 -0.78
C VAL A 424 21.94 -2.14 -0.29
N PHE A 425 22.08 -2.25 1.03
CA PHE A 425 22.42 -3.48 1.73
C PHE A 425 21.22 -3.92 2.56
N PHE A 426 20.86 -5.21 2.48
CA PHE A 426 19.77 -5.75 3.26
C PHE A 426 20.14 -7.11 3.87
N ALA A 427 19.61 -7.37 5.06
CA ALA A 427 19.74 -8.65 5.73
C ALA A 427 18.93 -9.71 4.99
N ASP A 428 19.50 -10.90 4.81
CA ASP A 428 18.77 -12.04 4.25
C ASP A 428 17.63 -12.45 5.20
N LEU A 429 16.41 -12.55 4.68
CA LEU A 429 15.22 -12.80 5.50
C LEU A 429 15.25 -14.16 6.16
N GLN A 430 15.64 -15.21 5.43
CA GLN A 430 15.60 -16.58 5.93
C GLN A 430 16.60 -16.76 7.08
N LEU A 431 17.81 -16.20 6.93
CA LEU A 431 18.82 -16.19 7.99
C LEU A 431 18.35 -15.38 9.19
N SER A 432 17.77 -14.22 8.95
CA SER A 432 17.23 -13.35 10.01
C SER A 432 16.14 -14.04 10.81
N MET A 433 15.13 -14.63 10.14
CA MET A 433 14.03 -15.34 10.81
C MET A 433 14.52 -16.54 11.60
N ALA A 434 15.41 -17.34 11.02
CA ALA A 434 15.99 -18.50 11.72
C ALA A 434 16.74 -18.08 12.98
N ARG A 435 17.52 -16.97 12.91
CA ARG A 435 18.30 -16.45 14.03
C ARG A 435 17.45 -15.93 15.18
N VAL A 436 16.33 -15.24 14.87
CA VAL A 436 15.44 -14.68 15.91
C VAL A 436 14.26 -15.58 16.27
N GLY A 437 14.16 -16.79 15.69
CA GLY A 437 13.22 -17.84 16.08
C GLY A 437 11.77 -17.59 15.69
N VAL A 438 11.51 -17.08 14.48
CA VAL A 438 10.17 -16.79 13.98
C VAL A 438 9.91 -17.37 12.58
N ARG A 439 8.65 -17.42 12.22
CA ARG A 439 8.17 -17.70 10.86
C ARG A 439 7.41 -16.50 10.30
N LEU A 440 7.47 -16.35 8.99
CA LEU A 440 6.78 -15.29 8.25
C LEU A 440 5.26 -15.49 8.32
N ASN A 441 4.51 -14.42 8.53
CA ASN A 441 3.07 -14.42 8.33
C ASN A 441 2.79 -14.31 6.84
N THR A 442 1.99 -15.23 6.31
CA THR A 442 1.61 -15.30 4.90
C THR A 442 0.11 -15.24 4.73
N SER A 443 -0.34 -14.61 3.65
CA SER A 443 -1.74 -14.59 3.24
C SER A 443 -1.96 -15.70 2.21
N THR A 444 -2.82 -16.65 2.52
CA THR A 444 -3.44 -17.53 1.52
C THR A 444 -4.55 -16.71 0.88
N GLY A 445 -4.50 -16.45 -0.43
CA GLY A 445 -5.41 -15.62 -1.19
C GLY A 445 -6.88 -15.91 -1.00
#